data_13c3b190edc9f26f31858617b91ba90a
#
_entry.id   13c3b190edc9f26f31858617b91ba90a
#
_cell.length_a   1.000
_cell.length_b   1.000
_cell.length_c   1.000
_cell.angle_alpha   90.00
_cell.angle_beta   90.00
_cell.angle_gamma   90.00
#
_symmetry.space_group_name_H-M   'P 1'
#
loop_
_entity.id
_entity.type
_entity.pdbx_description
1 polymer ?
#
loop_
_entity_poly.entity_id
_entity_poly.type
_entity_poly.pdbx_seq_one_letter_code
_entity_poly.pdbx_strand_id
1 'polypeptide(L)'
;MKILLIGEASFLHNTLKKGLLERGHRVLTMSDGNGWHDAPRDINLRRDGRWGKFGGLWVVWQLLRHLPQLCGNDVVQIHNYQFVPLMYRWNTLLLRFLKLTNRCVVKGCFGDDPQIFRRQAQGVPAYSDTYWSGQLQNTDQHRDRIAEVVEHGAEASWRKTTAMADALVPCLYEYWLDYNEPPYAAKLHYIPLPMECGEYSVPLSMECGEDATTNLNTSPSQLSTLNSQLAPSHPITILIGLQPKRDFMKGAMKIAMFVDEVARRHPGKVQIKYVEGVPYDEYMRLLAEADVLVDQLYSYTPSMNSLAAMARGTVVIGGGEEEYYEFIGEDTLRPIINVRPDVPDEENIATIERALFTDGTLERMRCESIQFVHKYHDYRHVAEQYEQLYRSLLAKG
;
A
#
# COMPACT_ATOMS: atom_id res chain seq x y z
N MET A 1 -1.02 20.09 -17.26
CA MET A 1 -0.76 18.93 -18.14
C MET A 1 -2.06 18.16 -18.38
N LYS A 2 -2.13 17.44 -19.49
CA LYS A 2 -3.17 16.46 -19.78
C LYS A 2 -2.63 15.07 -19.44
N ILE A 3 -3.23 14.41 -18.45
CA ILE A 3 -2.73 13.16 -17.85
C ILE A 3 -3.78 12.08 -18.00
N LEU A 4 -3.37 10.90 -18.44
CA LEU A 4 -4.21 9.71 -18.53
C LEU A 4 -3.65 8.61 -17.61
N LEU A 5 -4.43 8.21 -16.61
CA LEU A 5 -4.11 7.12 -15.68
C LEU A 5 -4.87 5.87 -16.09
N ILE A 6 -4.17 4.78 -16.43
CA ILE A 6 -4.78 3.55 -16.92
C ILE A 6 -4.53 2.39 -15.96
N GLY A 7 -5.60 1.70 -15.61
CA GLY A 7 -5.62 0.67 -14.59
C GLY A 7 -5.79 1.26 -13.19
N GLU A 8 -5.99 0.40 -12.20
CA GLU A 8 -6.17 0.78 -10.81
C GLU A 8 -5.56 -0.26 -9.89
N ALA A 9 -4.98 0.20 -8.80
CA ALA A 9 -4.47 -0.64 -7.73
C ALA A 9 -4.86 -0.02 -6.39
N SER A 10 -5.84 -0.60 -5.71
CA SER A 10 -6.26 -0.22 -4.35
C SER A 10 -6.49 1.30 -4.16
N PHE A 11 -7.22 1.95 -5.06
CA PHE A 11 -7.50 3.39 -5.10
C PHE A 11 -6.29 4.30 -5.39
N LEU A 12 -5.12 3.78 -5.71
CA LEU A 12 -3.92 4.60 -5.92
C LEU A 12 -4.12 5.67 -7.00
N HIS A 13 -4.57 5.26 -8.20
CA HIS A 13 -4.79 6.21 -9.30
C HIS A 13 -5.94 7.18 -9.00
N ASN A 14 -6.98 6.74 -8.29
CA ASN A 14 -8.08 7.64 -7.88
C ASN A 14 -7.60 8.71 -6.91
N THR A 15 -6.85 8.33 -5.89
CA THR A 15 -6.33 9.25 -4.89
C THR A 15 -5.30 10.20 -5.51
N LEU A 16 -4.42 9.67 -6.38
CA LEU A 16 -3.48 10.49 -7.15
C LEU A 16 -4.21 11.49 -8.07
N LYS A 17 -5.27 11.05 -8.76
CA LYS A 17 -6.10 11.94 -9.60
C LYS A 17 -6.60 13.13 -8.82
N LYS A 18 -7.12 12.92 -7.60
CA LYS A 18 -7.62 14.00 -6.73
C LYS A 18 -6.55 15.08 -6.54
N GLY A 19 -5.35 14.70 -6.11
CA GLY A 19 -4.25 15.64 -5.89
C GLY A 19 -3.79 16.36 -7.16
N LEU A 20 -3.72 15.63 -8.29
CA LEU A 20 -3.35 16.24 -9.57
C LEU A 20 -4.40 17.22 -10.09
N LEU A 21 -5.70 16.98 -9.85
CA LEU A 21 -6.78 17.92 -10.19
C LEU A 21 -6.69 19.20 -9.35
N GLU A 22 -6.43 19.09 -8.04
CA GLU A 22 -6.20 20.25 -7.15
C GLU A 22 -5.02 21.11 -7.60
N ARG A 23 -4.01 20.50 -8.24
CA ARG A 23 -2.85 21.20 -8.84
C ARG A 23 -3.13 21.76 -10.24
N GLY A 24 -4.39 21.75 -10.69
CA GLY A 24 -4.83 22.37 -11.95
C GLY A 24 -4.54 21.52 -13.20
N HIS A 25 -4.27 20.22 -13.07
CA HIS A 25 -4.09 19.33 -14.22
C HIS A 25 -5.44 18.80 -14.75
N ARG A 26 -5.46 18.38 -16.01
CA ARG A 26 -6.58 17.65 -16.60
C ARG A 26 -6.27 16.16 -16.51
N VAL A 27 -6.99 15.43 -15.69
CA VAL A 27 -6.72 14.01 -15.39
C VAL A 27 -7.93 13.16 -15.74
N LEU A 28 -7.71 12.11 -16.52
CA LEU A 28 -8.69 11.06 -16.80
C LEU A 28 -8.21 9.73 -16.24
N THR A 29 -9.12 8.97 -15.65
CA THR A 29 -8.90 7.60 -15.20
C THR A 29 -9.64 6.60 -16.09
N MET A 30 -8.98 5.50 -16.43
CA MET A 30 -9.52 4.41 -17.23
C MET A 30 -9.16 3.08 -16.58
N SER A 31 -10.13 2.32 -16.07
CA SER A 31 -9.88 1.06 -15.39
C SER A 31 -11.09 0.12 -15.39
N ASP A 32 -10.91 -1.12 -14.93
CA ASP A 32 -12.00 -2.06 -14.64
C ASP A 32 -12.54 -1.92 -13.19
N GLY A 33 -11.97 -1.04 -12.38
CA GLY A 33 -12.37 -0.75 -11.01
C GLY A 33 -11.67 -1.59 -9.95
N ASN A 34 -10.71 -2.44 -10.31
CA ASN A 34 -9.95 -3.28 -9.37
C ASN A 34 -10.85 -4.16 -8.47
N GLY A 35 -11.77 -4.90 -9.09
CA GLY A 35 -12.54 -5.96 -8.43
C GLY A 35 -13.40 -5.50 -7.26
N TRP A 36 -13.08 -5.95 -6.05
CA TRP A 36 -13.84 -5.70 -4.82
C TRP A 36 -13.97 -4.22 -4.44
N HIS A 37 -12.95 -3.42 -4.75
CA HIS A 37 -12.96 -1.99 -4.44
C HIS A 37 -13.93 -1.18 -5.30
N ASP A 38 -14.22 -1.64 -6.52
CA ASP A 38 -15.02 -0.94 -7.53
C ASP A 38 -14.72 0.56 -7.64
N ALA A 39 -13.42 0.87 -7.69
CA ALA A 39 -12.89 2.24 -7.67
C ALA A 39 -13.56 3.12 -8.74
N PRO A 40 -13.91 4.38 -8.44
CA PRO A 40 -14.46 5.35 -9.40
C PRO A 40 -13.53 5.53 -10.60
N ARG A 41 -14.10 5.72 -11.80
CA ARG A 41 -13.36 5.88 -13.05
C ARG A 41 -14.16 6.68 -14.08
N ASP A 42 -13.46 7.43 -14.91
CA ASP A 42 -14.10 8.20 -15.99
C ASP A 42 -14.47 7.28 -17.15
N ILE A 43 -13.62 6.30 -17.47
CA ILE A 43 -13.81 5.34 -18.54
C ILE A 43 -13.79 3.93 -17.96
N ASN A 44 -14.92 3.24 -18.07
CA ASN A 44 -15.10 1.90 -17.51
C ASN A 44 -14.67 0.81 -18.50
N LEU A 45 -13.65 0.04 -18.12
CA LEU A 45 -13.13 -1.10 -18.87
C LEU A 45 -13.57 -2.46 -18.30
N ARG A 46 -14.43 -2.47 -17.27
CA ARG A 46 -14.92 -3.73 -16.69
C ARG A 46 -15.54 -4.60 -17.75
N ARG A 47 -15.14 -5.88 -17.79
CA ARG A 47 -15.77 -6.87 -18.66
C ARG A 47 -17.23 -7.06 -18.26
N ASP A 48 -18.14 -6.91 -19.20
CA ASP A 48 -19.54 -7.25 -18.97
C ASP A 48 -19.68 -8.79 -18.95
N GLY A 49 -20.06 -9.34 -17.80
CA GLY A 49 -20.23 -10.79 -17.61
C GLY A 49 -21.28 -11.41 -18.52
N ARG A 50 -22.24 -10.60 -19.02
CA ARG A 50 -23.25 -11.04 -20.00
C ARG A 50 -22.65 -11.50 -21.33
N TRP A 51 -21.47 -11.00 -21.67
CA TRP A 51 -20.77 -11.37 -22.91
C TRP A 51 -19.87 -12.61 -22.75
N GLY A 52 -19.77 -13.21 -21.55
CA GLY A 52 -18.98 -14.40 -21.31
C GLY A 52 -17.57 -14.33 -21.93
N LYS A 53 -17.24 -15.30 -22.80
CA LYS A 53 -15.95 -15.35 -23.51
C LYS A 53 -15.69 -14.12 -24.42
N PHE A 54 -16.73 -13.42 -24.84
CA PHE A 54 -16.63 -12.23 -25.69
C PHE A 54 -16.48 -10.92 -24.91
N GLY A 55 -16.44 -10.96 -23.58
CA GLY A 55 -16.24 -9.76 -22.75
C GLY A 55 -14.99 -8.93 -23.09
N GLY A 56 -13.98 -9.57 -23.70
CA GLY A 56 -12.83 -8.84 -24.26
C GLY A 56 -13.15 -7.93 -25.44
N LEU A 57 -14.15 -8.28 -26.27
CA LEU A 57 -14.59 -7.42 -27.40
C LEU A 57 -15.25 -6.13 -26.88
N TRP A 58 -15.97 -6.21 -25.77
CA TRP A 58 -16.51 -5.03 -25.09
C TRP A 58 -15.40 -4.07 -24.67
N VAL A 59 -14.32 -4.58 -24.08
CA VAL A 59 -13.16 -3.76 -23.70
C VAL A 59 -12.52 -3.11 -24.93
N VAL A 60 -12.32 -3.87 -26.01
CA VAL A 60 -11.80 -3.32 -27.28
C VAL A 60 -12.71 -2.22 -27.83
N TRP A 61 -14.03 -2.43 -27.81
CA TRP A 61 -14.99 -1.42 -28.26
C TRP A 61 -14.92 -0.15 -27.40
N GLN A 62 -14.79 -0.27 -26.07
CA GLN A 62 -14.60 0.87 -25.19
C GLN A 62 -13.29 1.63 -25.51
N LEU A 63 -12.21 0.91 -25.77
CA LEU A 63 -10.95 1.55 -26.18
C LEU A 63 -11.08 2.30 -27.50
N LEU A 64 -11.75 1.73 -28.49
CA LEU A 64 -12.00 2.36 -29.79
C LEU A 64 -12.91 3.59 -29.67
N ARG A 65 -13.98 3.49 -28.89
CA ARG A 65 -14.91 4.60 -28.63
C ARG A 65 -14.22 5.80 -27.99
N HIS A 66 -13.24 5.54 -27.11
CA HIS A 66 -12.50 6.54 -26.37
C HIS A 66 -11.11 6.85 -26.96
N LEU A 67 -10.89 6.50 -28.24
CA LEU A 67 -9.60 6.74 -28.91
C LEU A 67 -9.10 8.19 -28.82
N PRO A 68 -9.95 9.23 -28.94
CA PRO A 68 -9.50 10.62 -28.79
C PRO A 68 -8.92 10.94 -27.39
N GLN A 69 -9.41 10.24 -26.33
CA GLN A 69 -8.90 10.42 -24.97
C GLN A 69 -7.57 9.69 -24.76
N LEU A 70 -7.29 8.65 -25.55
CA LEU A 70 -6.04 7.89 -25.50
C LEU A 70 -4.86 8.63 -26.16
N CYS A 71 -5.12 9.67 -26.96
CA CYS A 71 -4.11 10.37 -27.75
C CYS A 71 -3.89 11.80 -27.26
N GLY A 72 -2.67 12.33 -27.51
CA GLY A 72 -2.33 13.73 -27.26
C GLY A 72 -2.31 14.09 -25.78
N ASN A 73 -2.01 13.14 -24.91
CA ASN A 73 -1.75 13.39 -23.49
C ASN A 73 -0.28 13.78 -23.31
N ASP A 74 -0.01 14.67 -22.35
CA ASP A 74 1.35 14.96 -21.94
C ASP A 74 1.97 13.73 -21.26
N VAL A 75 1.17 13.03 -20.42
CA VAL A 75 1.59 11.86 -19.68
C VAL A 75 0.53 10.77 -19.77
N VAL A 76 0.96 9.54 -20.01
CA VAL A 76 0.18 8.33 -19.77
C VAL A 76 0.86 7.54 -18.67
N GLN A 77 0.16 7.25 -17.58
CA GLN A 77 0.64 6.36 -16.54
C GLN A 77 -0.19 5.07 -16.52
N ILE A 78 0.50 3.94 -16.59
CA ILE A 78 -0.10 2.61 -16.43
C ILE A 78 0.24 2.06 -15.05
N HIS A 79 -0.70 1.33 -14.40
CA HIS A 79 -0.47 0.82 -13.04
C HIS A 79 0.51 -0.37 -12.99
N ASN A 80 0.52 -1.20 -14.05
CA ASN A 80 1.44 -2.34 -14.19
C ASN A 80 1.51 -2.77 -15.67
N TYR A 81 2.19 -3.87 -15.98
CA TYR A 81 2.33 -4.43 -17.35
C TYR A 81 1.00 -4.96 -17.93
N GLN A 82 0.04 -5.33 -17.06
CA GLN A 82 -1.33 -5.69 -17.43
C GLN A 82 -2.30 -4.61 -16.94
N PHE A 83 -2.39 -3.53 -17.66
CA PHE A 83 -3.14 -2.32 -17.26
C PHE A 83 -4.56 -2.23 -17.82
N VAL A 84 -4.95 -3.12 -18.75
CA VAL A 84 -6.33 -3.31 -19.19
C VAL A 84 -6.70 -4.79 -19.12
N PRO A 85 -7.98 -5.15 -18.90
CA PRO A 85 -8.42 -6.53 -18.73
C PRO A 85 -8.47 -7.30 -20.06
N LEU A 86 -7.36 -7.31 -20.78
CA LEU A 86 -7.10 -8.04 -22.02
C LEU A 86 -5.88 -8.94 -21.85
N MET A 87 -5.67 -9.86 -22.82
CA MET A 87 -4.48 -10.70 -22.86
C MET A 87 -3.21 -9.84 -22.92
N TYR A 88 -2.12 -10.33 -22.35
CA TYR A 88 -0.82 -9.64 -22.25
C TYR A 88 -0.33 -9.01 -23.57
N ARG A 89 -0.43 -9.72 -24.69
CA ARG A 89 -0.06 -9.21 -26.01
C ARG A 89 -0.82 -7.95 -26.42
N TRP A 90 -2.09 -7.83 -26.03
CA TRP A 90 -2.91 -6.65 -26.34
C TRP A 90 -2.53 -5.45 -25.47
N ASN A 91 -2.14 -5.67 -24.21
CA ASN A 91 -1.56 -4.64 -23.36
C ASN A 91 -0.26 -4.10 -23.98
N THR A 92 0.63 -4.97 -24.48
CA THR A 92 1.86 -4.56 -25.17
C THR A 92 1.56 -3.74 -26.43
N LEU A 93 0.59 -4.15 -27.27
CA LEU A 93 0.21 -3.44 -28.48
C LEU A 93 -0.40 -2.07 -28.16
N LEU A 94 -1.30 -2.02 -27.17
CA LEU A 94 -1.90 -0.77 -26.71
C LEU A 94 -0.83 0.18 -26.17
N LEU A 95 0.15 -0.30 -25.42
CA LEU A 95 1.22 0.56 -24.91
C LEU A 95 2.10 1.12 -26.02
N ARG A 96 2.38 0.32 -27.08
CA ARG A 96 3.07 0.84 -28.27
C ARG A 96 2.31 1.97 -28.92
N PHE A 97 0.98 1.82 -29.08
CA PHE A 97 0.12 2.87 -29.59
C PHE A 97 0.16 4.11 -28.69
N LEU A 98 0.01 3.95 -27.38
CA LEU A 98 0.06 5.05 -26.41
C LEU A 98 1.41 5.77 -26.43
N LYS A 99 2.52 5.05 -26.57
CA LYS A 99 3.87 5.63 -26.68
C LYS A 99 4.07 6.46 -27.95
N LEU A 100 3.43 6.07 -29.05
CA LEU A 100 3.51 6.79 -30.32
C LEU A 100 2.60 8.03 -30.37
N THR A 101 1.55 8.06 -29.59
CA THR A 101 0.51 9.09 -29.67
C THR A 101 0.49 10.07 -28.49
N ASN A 102 1.37 9.87 -27.50
CA ASN A 102 1.50 10.70 -26.32
C ASN A 102 2.98 11.05 -26.06
N ARG A 103 3.24 12.06 -25.23
CA ARG A 103 4.60 12.59 -25.06
C ARG A 103 5.47 11.72 -24.15
N CYS A 104 4.94 11.25 -23.03
CA CYS A 104 5.68 10.31 -22.19
C CYS A 104 4.78 9.22 -21.57
N VAL A 105 5.40 8.09 -21.22
CA VAL A 105 4.77 6.94 -20.60
C VAL A 105 5.47 6.60 -19.30
N VAL A 106 4.72 6.58 -18.19
CA VAL A 106 5.18 6.15 -16.87
C VAL A 106 4.56 4.80 -16.54
N LYS A 107 5.37 3.86 -16.06
CA LYS A 107 4.88 2.57 -15.59
C LYS A 107 4.95 2.52 -14.07
N GLY A 108 3.80 2.32 -13.42
CA GLY A 108 3.73 1.90 -12.04
C GLY A 108 4.23 0.46 -11.88
N CYS A 109 4.90 0.20 -10.78
CA CYS A 109 5.28 -1.14 -10.33
C CYS A 109 4.43 -1.45 -9.08
N PHE A 110 3.11 -1.61 -9.30
CA PHE A 110 2.10 -1.71 -8.25
C PHE A 110 1.51 -3.12 -8.19
N GLY A 111 2.24 -4.04 -7.59
CA GLY A 111 1.84 -5.43 -7.42
C GLY A 111 2.73 -6.42 -8.18
N ASP A 112 2.34 -7.68 -8.15
CA ASP A 112 3.12 -8.80 -8.66
C ASP A 112 3.52 -8.63 -10.13
N ASP A 113 4.79 -8.92 -10.40
CA ASP A 113 5.30 -9.01 -11.75
C ASP A 113 6.52 -9.95 -11.83
N PRO A 114 6.97 -10.33 -13.03
CA PRO A 114 8.10 -11.26 -13.20
C PRO A 114 9.42 -10.79 -12.57
N GLN A 115 9.65 -9.49 -12.46
CA GLN A 115 10.88 -8.97 -11.85
C GLN A 115 10.87 -9.16 -10.33
N ILE A 116 9.76 -8.88 -9.70
CA ILE A 116 9.57 -9.06 -8.27
C ILE A 116 9.86 -10.52 -7.90
N PHE A 117 9.21 -11.49 -8.54
CA PHE A 117 9.47 -12.91 -8.23
C PHE A 117 10.89 -13.36 -8.53
N ARG A 118 11.51 -12.81 -9.59
CA ARG A 118 12.92 -13.11 -9.90
C ARG A 118 13.85 -12.64 -8.78
N ARG A 119 13.67 -11.44 -8.28
CA ARG A 119 14.49 -10.87 -7.20
C ARG A 119 14.25 -11.57 -5.87
N GLN A 120 13.00 -11.85 -5.54
CA GLN A 120 12.64 -12.60 -4.34
C GLN A 120 13.23 -14.02 -4.37
N ALA A 121 13.26 -14.68 -5.52
CA ALA A 121 13.95 -15.97 -5.70
C ALA A 121 15.48 -15.88 -5.54
N GLN A 122 16.06 -14.69 -5.64
CA GLN A 122 17.47 -14.41 -5.34
C GLN A 122 17.70 -14.00 -3.87
N GLY A 123 16.64 -13.97 -3.05
CA GLY A 123 16.70 -13.55 -1.64
C GLY A 123 16.71 -12.04 -1.43
N VAL A 124 16.15 -11.28 -2.36
CA VAL A 124 16.00 -9.82 -2.24
C VAL A 124 14.54 -9.44 -2.44
N PRO A 125 13.88 -8.89 -1.41
CA PRO A 125 14.33 -8.77 -0.02
C PRO A 125 14.55 -10.14 0.66
N ALA A 126 15.07 -10.16 1.87
CA ALA A 126 15.39 -11.40 2.60
C ALA A 126 14.16 -12.31 2.80
N TYR A 127 13.00 -11.70 3.00
CA TYR A 127 11.70 -12.38 3.01
C TYR A 127 10.65 -11.56 2.28
N SER A 128 9.63 -12.22 1.81
CA SER A 128 8.44 -11.65 1.17
C SER A 128 7.23 -12.54 1.42
N ASP A 129 6.10 -12.15 0.92
CA ASP A 129 4.89 -12.98 0.95
C ASP A 129 5.01 -14.29 0.17
N THR A 130 6.01 -14.45 -0.69
CA THR A 130 6.21 -15.60 -1.57
C THR A 130 7.50 -16.37 -1.28
N TYR A 131 8.59 -15.68 -0.97
CA TYR A 131 9.91 -16.26 -0.78
C TYR A 131 10.53 -15.91 0.57
N TRP A 132 11.33 -16.83 1.10
CA TRP A 132 12.18 -16.65 2.27
C TRP A 132 13.61 -17.05 1.91
N SER A 133 14.54 -16.11 2.00
CA SER A 133 15.95 -16.33 1.60
C SER A 133 16.08 -17.03 0.25
N GLY A 134 15.26 -16.65 -0.72
CA GLY A 134 15.22 -17.23 -2.05
C GLY A 134 14.49 -18.58 -2.17
N GLN A 135 13.95 -19.12 -1.07
CA GLN A 135 13.20 -20.37 -1.09
C GLN A 135 11.69 -20.10 -1.05
N LEU A 136 10.93 -20.83 -1.86
CA LEU A 136 9.48 -20.72 -1.91
C LEU A 136 8.85 -21.16 -0.58
N GLN A 137 8.06 -20.28 0.05
CA GLN A 137 7.51 -20.53 1.38
C GLN A 137 6.44 -21.62 1.41
N ASN A 138 5.48 -21.56 0.48
CA ASN A 138 4.39 -22.53 0.38
C ASN A 138 4.32 -23.04 -1.06
N THR A 139 4.41 -24.34 -1.21
CA THR A 139 4.72 -24.94 -2.51
C THR A 139 3.60 -24.83 -3.53
N ASP A 140 2.35 -25.11 -3.19
CA ASP A 140 1.30 -25.24 -4.21
C ASP A 140 0.66 -23.88 -4.56
N GLN A 141 0.16 -23.15 -3.56
CA GLN A 141 -0.51 -21.87 -3.79
C GLN A 141 0.43 -20.81 -4.38
N HIS A 142 1.69 -20.78 -3.96
CA HIS A 142 2.66 -19.85 -4.52
C HIS A 142 3.10 -20.24 -5.94
N ARG A 143 3.18 -21.53 -6.26
CA ARG A 143 3.45 -21.96 -7.64
C ARG A 143 2.37 -21.51 -8.60
N ASP A 144 1.11 -21.68 -8.25
CA ASP A 144 -0.02 -21.23 -9.07
C ASP A 144 0.03 -19.71 -9.29
N ARG A 145 0.29 -18.92 -8.22
CA ARG A 145 0.45 -17.47 -8.31
C ARG A 145 1.61 -17.06 -9.22
N ILE A 146 2.77 -17.70 -9.08
CA ILE A 146 3.92 -17.43 -9.93
C ILE A 146 3.61 -17.79 -11.39
N ALA A 147 2.97 -18.94 -11.63
CA ALA A 147 2.58 -19.36 -12.96
C ALA A 147 1.65 -18.34 -13.64
N GLU A 148 0.68 -17.79 -12.93
CA GLU A 148 -0.20 -16.72 -13.46
C GLU A 148 0.58 -15.49 -13.93
N VAL A 149 1.65 -15.12 -13.22
CA VAL A 149 2.43 -13.89 -13.47
C VAL A 149 3.57 -14.12 -14.48
N VAL A 150 4.15 -15.32 -14.54
CA VAL A 150 5.34 -15.60 -15.37
C VAL A 150 4.97 -16.28 -16.69
N GLU A 151 3.92 -17.09 -16.70
CA GLU A 151 3.53 -17.89 -17.87
C GLU A 151 2.68 -17.11 -18.90
N HIS A 152 2.24 -17.79 -19.94
CA HIS A 152 1.28 -17.31 -20.95
C HIS A 152 1.67 -16.01 -21.68
N GLY A 153 2.97 -15.70 -21.75
CA GLY A 153 3.48 -14.50 -22.40
C GLY A 153 3.50 -13.25 -21.49
N ALA A 154 3.22 -13.42 -20.20
CA ALA A 154 3.27 -12.36 -19.19
C ALA A 154 4.67 -11.74 -19.12
N GLU A 155 5.72 -12.56 -18.99
CA GLU A 155 7.10 -12.07 -18.94
C GLU A 155 7.49 -11.29 -20.20
N ALA A 156 7.11 -11.78 -21.39
CA ALA A 156 7.38 -11.09 -22.63
C ALA A 156 6.67 -9.73 -22.72
N SER A 157 5.45 -9.63 -22.20
CA SER A 157 4.71 -8.37 -22.09
C SER A 157 5.35 -7.43 -21.09
N TRP A 158 5.67 -7.94 -19.88
CA TRP A 158 6.37 -7.17 -18.86
C TRP A 158 7.69 -6.58 -19.36
N ARG A 159 8.56 -7.37 -20.00
CA ARG A 159 9.83 -6.89 -20.58
C ARG A 159 9.61 -5.76 -21.57
N LYS A 160 8.66 -5.93 -22.50
CA LYS A 160 8.35 -4.92 -23.53
C LYS A 160 7.75 -3.66 -22.93
N THR A 161 6.80 -3.78 -22.04
CA THR A 161 6.16 -2.61 -21.39
C THR A 161 7.15 -1.85 -20.51
N THR A 162 8.00 -2.56 -19.76
CA THR A 162 9.06 -1.97 -18.95
C THR A 162 10.12 -1.27 -19.80
N ALA A 163 10.50 -1.86 -20.95
CA ALA A 163 11.44 -1.22 -21.87
C ALA A 163 10.90 0.07 -22.49
N MET A 164 9.61 0.10 -22.84
CA MET A 164 8.95 1.25 -23.46
C MET A 164 8.66 2.40 -22.51
N ALA A 165 8.59 2.15 -21.20
CA ALA A 165 8.33 3.19 -20.20
C ALA A 165 9.52 4.16 -20.06
N ASP A 166 9.24 5.44 -19.93
CA ASP A 166 10.23 6.50 -19.69
C ASP A 166 10.66 6.56 -18.24
N ALA A 167 9.77 6.18 -17.31
CA ALA A 167 10.05 6.01 -15.89
C ALA A 167 9.32 4.80 -15.32
N LEU A 168 9.90 4.23 -14.25
CA LEU A 168 9.33 3.16 -13.42
C LEU A 168 9.09 3.71 -12.04
N VAL A 169 7.87 3.52 -11.51
CA VAL A 169 7.49 4.08 -10.20
C VAL A 169 7.01 2.95 -9.28
N PRO A 170 7.87 2.40 -8.43
CA PRO A 170 7.46 1.58 -7.30
C PRO A 170 6.86 2.45 -6.19
N CYS A 171 5.88 1.91 -5.47
CA CYS A 171 5.18 2.60 -4.38
C CYS A 171 5.45 2.01 -3.00
N LEU A 172 6.12 0.86 -2.93
CA LEU A 172 6.58 0.21 -1.72
C LEU A 172 8.11 0.03 -1.79
N TYR A 173 8.76 0.01 -0.63
CA TYR A 173 10.21 -0.17 -0.53
C TYR A 173 10.65 -1.52 -1.12
N GLU A 174 9.89 -2.59 -0.86
CA GLU A 174 10.12 -3.92 -1.39
C GLU A 174 10.14 -3.90 -2.93
N TYR A 175 9.18 -3.22 -3.55
CA TYR A 175 9.13 -3.09 -5.01
C TYR A 175 10.27 -2.22 -5.55
N TRP A 176 10.73 -1.24 -4.79
CA TRP A 176 11.91 -0.47 -5.15
C TRP A 176 13.17 -1.34 -5.13
N LEU A 177 13.35 -2.17 -4.09
CA LEU A 177 14.47 -3.12 -4.01
C LEU A 177 14.51 -4.07 -5.21
N ASP A 178 13.36 -4.59 -5.62
CA ASP A 178 13.24 -5.52 -6.74
C ASP A 178 13.67 -4.90 -8.07
N TYR A 179 13.46 -3.60 -8.24
CA TYR A 179 13.82 -2.88 -9.46
C TYR A 179 15.14 -2.10 -9.39
N ASN A 180 15.75 -2.00 -8.22
CA ASN A 180 17.01 -1.25 -8.03
C ASN A 180 18.23 -2.04 -8.53
N GLU A 181 18.22 -2.40 -9.80
CA GLU A 181 19.33 -3.03 -10.51
C GLU A 181 19.36 -2.61 -11.99
N PRO A 182 20.54 -2.73 -12.67
CA PRO A 182 20.58 -2.52 -14.11
C PRO A 182 19.69 -3.53 -14.87
N PRO A 183 18.97 -3.08 -15.93
CA PRO A 183 18.98 -1.74 -16.51
C PRO A 183 17.90 -0.80 -15.93
N TYR A 184 17.17 -1.19 -14.88
CA TYR A 184 15.95 -0.50 -14.43
C TYR A 184 16.27 0.70 -13.54
N ALA A 185 17.32 0.62 -12.73
CA ALA A 185 17.71 1.65 -11.75
C ALA A 185 17.83 3.05 -12.36
N ALA A 186 18.27 3.15 -13.63
CA ALA A 186 18.46 4.44 -14.32
C ALA A 186 17.15 5.23 -14.57
N LYS A 187 15.99 4.57 -14.50
CA LYS A 187 14.67 5.19 -14.70
C LYS A 187 13.71 4.91 -13.54
N LEU A 188 14.27 4.50 -12.40
CA LEU A 188 13.51 4.16 -11.20
C LEU A 188 13.30 5.40 -10.35
N HIS A 189 12.05 5.65 -9.94
CA HIS A 189 11.66 6.76 -9.09
C HIS A 189 10.69 6.26 -8.03
N TYR A 190 11.14 6.18 -6.77
CA TYR A 190 10.25 5.83 -5.67
C TYR A 190 9.28 6.98 -5.39
N ILE A 191 7.98 6.69 -5.40
CA ILE A 191 6.93 7.61 -4.97
C ILE A 191 5.94 6.80 -4.12
N PRO A 192 5.72 7.17 -2.85
CA PRO A 192 4.90 6.39 -1.94
C PRO A 192 3.42 6.37 -2.32
N LEU A 193 2.67 5.48 -1.68
CA LEU A 193 1.21 5.37 -1.84
C LEU A 193 0.52 6.65 -1.42
N PRO A 194 -0.40 7.23 -2.22
CA PRO A 194 -1.18 8.40 -1.84
C PRO A 194 -2.35 8.01 -0.94
N MET A 195 -2.53 8.73 0.17
CA MET A 195 -3.65 8.57 1.09
C MET A 195 -4.44 9.85 1.26
N GLU A 196 -5.76 9.73 1.37
CA GLU A 196 -6.61 10.82 1.83
C GLU A 196 -6.48 10.95 3.36
N CYS A 197 -5.72 11.94 3.77
CA CYS A 197 -5.63 12.32 5.17
C CYS A 197 -6.83 13.23 5.49
N GLY A 198 -7.64 12.88 6.49
CA GLY A 198 -8.69 13.77 7.01
C GLY A 198 -8.10 15.04 7.60
N GLU A 199 -8.92 16.07 7.80
CA GLU A 199 -8.57 17.21 8.64
C GLU A 199 -8.58 16.76 10.12
N TYR A 200 -7.62 15.92 10.50
CA TYR A 200 -7.39 15.63 11.90
C TYR A 200 -6.52 16.76 12.47
N SER A 201 -7.15 17.67 13.19
CA SER A 201 -6.45 18.41 14.23
C SER A 201 -6.07 17.38 15.30
N VAL A 202 -4.77 17.04 15.41
CA VAL A 202 -4.26 16.40 16.61
C VAL A 202 -4.77 17.26 17.77
N PRO A 203 -5.51 16.73 18.77
CA PRO A 203 -5.91 17.54 19.91
C PRO A 203 -4.67 18.19 20.49
N LEU A 204 -4.72 19.47 20.80
CA LEU A 204 -3.60 20.24 21.43
C LEU A 204 -3.05 19.56 22.68
N SER A 205 -3.81 18.66 23.31
CA SER A 205 -3.39 17.81 24.43
C SER A 205 -2.51 16.61 24.00
N MET A 206 -2.32 16.37 22.69
CA MET A 206 -1.49 15.28 22.12
C MET A 206 -0.35 15.83 21.26
N GLU A 207 0.17 17.02 21.55
CA GLU A 207 1.45 17.45 20.98
C GLU A 207 2.53 16.51 21.49
N CYS A 208 2.92 15.55 20.65
CA CYS A 208 4.08 14.68 20.87
C CYS A 208 5.35 15.51 20.65
N GLY A 209 5.75 16.30 21.62
CA GLY A 209 6.95 17.12 21.57
C GLY A 209 7.78 16.95 22.84
N GLU A 210 9.09 16.85 22.68
CA GLU A 210 10.08 16.80 23.76
C GLU A 210 10.04 18.03 24.70
N ASP A 211 9.30 19.08 24.35
CA ASP A 211 9.20 20.33 25.12
C ASP A 211 8.12 20.35 26.23
N ALA A 212 7.37 19.26 26.40
CA ALA A 212 6.36 19.16 27.46
C ALA A 212 6.97 19.01 28.89
N THR A 213 8.27 18.87 29.01
CA THR A 213 8.94 18.66 30.31
C THR A 213 9.32 19.95 31.04
N THR A 214 9.09 21.15 30.48
CA THR A 214 9.69 22.36 31.01
C THR A 214 8.80 23.23 31.91
N ASN A 215 7.52 22.91 32.12
CA ASN A 215 6.66 23.77 32.97
C ASN A 215 5.56 23.06 33.79
N LEU A 216 5.78 21.86 34.29
CA LEU A 216 4.89 21.27 35.29
C LEU A 216 5.65 20.99 36.60
N ASN A 217 5.53 21.88 37.57
CA ASN A 217 5.76 21.59 39.00
C ASN A 217 4.68 20.59 39.50
N THR A 218 4.55 19.44 38.83
CA THR A 218 3.61 18.38 39.19
C THR A 218 4.35 17.34 40.03
N SER A 219 3.84 17.07 41.22
CA SER A 219 4.43 16.06 42.11
C SER A 219 4.26 14.66 41.51
N PRO A 220 5.14 13.69 41.84
CA PRO A 220 5.05 12.32 41.34
C PRO A 220 3.70 11.65 41.60
N SER A 221 2.97 12.04 42.64
CA SER A 221 1.62 11.56 42.96
C SER A 221 0.55 12.11 42.02
N GLN A 222 0.72 13.32 41.45
CA GLN A 222 -0.20 13.90 40.46
C GLN A 222 0.01 13.29 39.07
N LEU A 223 1.25 12.96 38.71
CA LEU A 223 1.58 12.20 37.50
C LEU A 223 0.95 10.79 37.52
N SER A 224 0.99 10.08 38.65
CA SER A 224 0.37 8.75 38.77
C SER A 224 -1.16 8.81 38.68
N THR A 225 -1.78 9.90 39.14
CA THR A 225 -3.24 10.11 39.05
C THR A 225 -3.67 10.52 37.65
N LEU A 226 -2.88 11.33 36.93
CA LEU A 226 -3.11 11.62 35.51
C LEU A 226 -2.96 10.35 34.64
N ASN A 227 -1.92 9.55 34.85
CA ASN A 227 -1.70 8.31 34.12
C ASN A 227 -2.79 7.27 34.37
N SER A 228 -3.38 7.21 35.57
CA SER A 228 -4.51 6.33 35.85
C SER A 228 -5.84 6.78 35.19
N GLN A 229 -5.93 8.06 34.78
CA GLN A 229 -7.08 8.59 34.01
C GLN A 229 -6.92 8.42 32.49
N LEU A 230 -5.70 8.12 32.01
CA LEU A 230 -5.38 7.90 30.59
C LEU A 230 -5.39 6.41 30.19
N ALA A 231 -5.50 5.49 31.15
CA ALA A 231 -5.71 4.08 30.84
C ALA A 231 -7.05 3.92 30.08
N PRO A 232 -7.08 3.20 28.94
CA PRO A 232 -8.32 3.02 28.19
C PRO A 232 -9.38 2.44 29.11
N SER A 233 -10.54 3.11 29.20
CA SER A 233 -11.68 2.69 30.03
C SER A 233 -12.36 1.41 29.53
N HIS A 234 -11.91 0.88 28.40
CA HIS A 234 -12.39 -0.34 27.75
C HIS A 234 -11.20 -1.22 27.30
N PRO A 235 -11.43 -2.53 27.08
CA PRO A 235 -10.40 -3.38 26.50
C PRO A 235 -9.90 -2.87 25.14
N ILE A 236 -8.59 -2.99 24.88
CA ILE A 236 -7.99 -2.61 23.59
C ILE A 236 -8.61 -3.47 22.50
N THR A 237 -9.26 -2.85 21.53
CA THR A 237 -9.91 -3.56 20.42
C THR A 237 -8.94 -3.78 19.28
N ILE A 238 -8.63 -5.05 18.98
CA ILE A 238 -7.75 -5.44 17.88
C ILE A 238 -8.60 -6.02 16.74
N LEU A 239 -8.53 -5.41 15.55
CA LEU A 239 -9.21 -5.86 14.35
C LEU A 239 -8.30 -6.75 13.51
N ILE A 240 -8.79 -7.94 13.13
CA ILE A 240 -8.10 -8.89 12.26
C ILE A 240 -8.96 -9.17 11.04
N GLY A 241 -8.55 -8.63 9.90
CA GLY A 241 -9.23 -8.88 8.63
C GLY A 241 -8.76 -10.19 8.00
N LEU A 242 -9.62 -11.19 7.93
CA LEU A 242 -9.31 -12.49 7.34
C LEU A 242 -9.66 -12.50 5.84
N GLN A 243 -8.72 -12.96 5.05
CA GLN A 243 -8.89 -13.25 3.64
C GLN A 243 -8.40 -14.69 3.36
N PRO A 244 -9.21 -15.73 3.57
CA PRO A 244 -8.76 -17.12 3.56
C PRO A 244 -7.99 -17.53 2.30
N LYS A 245 -8.37 -16.97 1.15
CA LYS A 245 -7.68 -17.21 -0.13
C LYS A 245 -6.33 -16.51 -0.27
N ARG A 246 -5.98 -15.59 0.62
CA ARG A 246 -4.76 -14.76 0.58
C ARG A 246 -3.97 -14.80 1.89
N ASP A 247 -4.42 -15.51 2.88
CA ASP A 247 -3.75 -15.56 4.18
C ASP A 247 -2.34 -16.14 4.08
N PHE A 248 -2.16 -17.14 3.22
CA PHE A 248 -0.84 -17.72 2.94
C PHE A 248 0.21 -16.68 2.45
N MET A 249 -0.24 -15.57 1.87
CA MET A 249 0.63 -14.46 1.45
C MET A 249 0.83 -13.44 2.56
N LYS A 250 -0.22 -13.12 3.29
CA LYS A 250 -0.19 -12.04 4.28
C LYS A 250 0.41 -12.47 5.62
N GLY A 251 0.25 -13.72 6.01
CA GLY A 251 0.62 -14.22 7.33
C GLY A 251 -0.19 -13.63 8.47
N ALA A 252 -1.39 -13.11 8.21
CA ALA A 252 -2.24 -12.49 9.21
C ALA A 252 -2.66 -13.50 10.31
N MET A 253 -2.91 -14.76 9.95
CA MET A 253 -3.20 -15.83 10.92
C MET A 253 -2.03 -16.11 11.85
N LYS A 254 -0.79 -15.94 11.39
CA LYS A 254 0.39 -16.10 12.27
C LYS A 254 0.46 -14.95 13.28
N ILE A 255 0.19 -13.71 12.85
CA ILE A 255 0.09 -12.57 13.79
C ILE A 255 -1.09 -12.77 14.74
N ALA A 256 -2.22 -13.29 14.25
CA ALA A 256 -3.39 -13.60 15.10
C ALA A 256 -3.02 -14.55 16.25
N MET A 257 -2.20 -15.57 16.00
CA MET A 257 -1.71 -16.47 17.06
C MET A 257 -0.89 -15.70 18.13
N PHE A 258 -0.08 -14.71 17.74
CA PHE A 258 0.64 -13.87 18.70
C PHE A 258 -0.32 -13.03 19.54
N VAL A 259 -1.32 -12.43 18.88
CA VAL A 259 -2.34 -11.61 19.55
C VAL A 259 -3.23 -12.44 20.49
N ASP A 260 -3.62 -13.66 20.09
CA ASP A 260 -4.35 -14.60 20.94
C ASP A 260 -3.56 -14.97 22.20
N GLU A 261 -2.25 -15.19 22.08
CA GLU A 261 -1.38 -15.47 23.22
C GLU A 261 -1.25 -14.24 24.14
N VAL A 262 -1.15 -13.04 23.59
CA VAL A 262 -1.17 -11.78 24.37
C VAL A 262 -2.50 -11.65 25.13
N ALA A 263 -3.62 -11.88 24.47
CA ALA A 263 -4.94 -11.82 25.12
C ALA A 263 -5.08 -12.86 26.24
N ARG A 264 -4.51 -14.06 26.06
CA ARG A 264 -4.48 -15.11 27.08
C ARG A 264 -3.65 -14.72 28.31
N ARG A 265 -2.52 -14.02 28.10
CA ARG A 265 -1.65 -13.51 29.19
C ARG A 265 -2.27 -12.33 29.94
N HIS A 266 -3.14 -11.57 29.27
CA HIS A 266 -3.76 -10.35 29.81
C HIS A 266 -5.31 -10.41 29.77
N PRO A 267 -5.96 -11.30 30.56
CA PRO A 267 -7.40 -11.51 30.50
C PRO A 267 -8.19 -10.21 30.73
N GLY A 268 -9.15 -9.97 29.83
CA GLY A 268 -10.05 -8.80 29.91
C GLY A 268 -9.45 -7.47 29.47
N LYS A 269 -8.15 -7.42 29.10
CA LYS A 269 -7.51 -6.19 28.61
C LYS A 269 -7.55 -6.03 27.09
N VAL A 270 -7.76 -7.11 26.35
CA VAL A 270 -7.80 -7.14 24.87
C VAL A 270 -9.11 -7.75 24.40
N GLN A 271 -9.72 -7.12 23.40
CA GLN A 271 -10.86 -7.65 22.66
C GLN A 271 -10.45 -7.86 21.20
N ILE A 272 -10.49 -9.10 20.72
CA ILE A 272 -10.15 -9.43 19.33
C ILE A 272 -11.43 -9.50 18.51
N LYS A 273 -11.46 -8.78 17.37
CA LYS A 273 -12.54 -8.82 16.38
C LYS A 273 -12.04 -9.42 15.08
N TYR A 274 -12.46 -10.64 14.77
CA TYR A 274 -12.21 -11.27 13.46
C TYR A 274 -13.27 -10.85 12.46
N VAL A 275 -12.84 -10.46 11.26
CA VAL A 275 -13.73 -10.00 10.19
C VAL A 275 -13.38 -10.69 8.89
N GLU A 276 -14.37 -11.30 8.25
CA GLU A 276 -14.23 -12.00 6.98
C GLU A 276 -15.38 -11.67 6.03
N GLY A 277 -15.06 -11.34 4.77
CA GLY A 277 -16.05 -11.25 3.69
C GLY A 277 -17.09 -10.13 3.82
N VAL A 278 -16.86 -9.11 4.64
CA VAL A 278 -17.78 -7.98 4.79
C VAL A 278 -17.65 -7.00 3.63
N PRO A 279 -18.71 -6.21 3.30
CA PRO A 279 -18.63 -5.10 2.38
C PRO A 279 -17.57 -4.06 2.79
N TYR A 280 -17.02 -3.33 1.80
CA TYR A 280 -15.96 -2.34 2.05
C TYR A 280 -16.36 -1.28 3.08
N ASP A 281 -17.55 -0.71 2.97
CA ASP A 281 -18.03 0.33 3.90
C ASP A 281 -18.16 -0.19 5.34
N GLU A 282 -18.61 -1.43 5.49
CA GLU A 282 -18.70 -2.10 6.79
C GLU A 282 -17.30 -2.34 7.37
N TYR A 283 -16.36 -2.78 6.55
CA TYR A 283 -14.97 -2.94 6.96
C TYR A 283 -14.37 -1.61 7.45
N MET A 284 -14.60 -0.53 6.71
CA MET A 284 -14.09 0.80 7.08
C MET A 284 -14.71 1.33 8.37
N ARG A 285 -15.97 0.99 8.66
CA ARG A 285 -16.62 1.31 9.95
C ARG A 285 -15.96 0.54 11.10
N LEU A 286 -15.75 -0.76 10.93
CA LEU A 286 -15.08 -1.59 11.94
C LEU A 286 -13.64 -1.15 12.19
N LEU A 287 -12.94 -0.74 11.12
CA LEU A 287 -11.59 -0.18 11.22
C LEU A 287 -11.56 1.12 12.03
N ALA A 288 -12.57 1.98 11.87
CA ALA A 288 -12.67 3.23 12.62
C ALA A 288 -12.98 3.03 14.13
N GLU A 289 -13.52 1.86 14.50
CA GLU A 289 -13.80 1.49 15.88
C GLU A 289 -12.64 0.75 16.57
N ALA A 290 -11.62 0.36 15.80
CA ALA A 290 -10.49 -0.43 16.28
C ALA A 290 -9.37 0.45 16.83
N ASP A 291 -8.76 0.01 17.92
CA ASP A 291 -7.55 0.62 18.46
C ASP A 291 -6.31 0.17 17.70
N VAL A 292 -6.32 -1.08 17.26
CA VAL A 292 -5.19 -1.73 16.59
C VAL A 292 -5.71 -2.57 15.41
N LEU A 293 -4.98 -2.54 14.31
CA LEU A 293 -5.21 -3.38 13.12
C LEU A 293 -4.07 -4.38 12.96
N VAL A 294 -4.42 -5.65 12.70
CA VAL A 294 -3.46 -6.66 12.19
C VAL A 294 -3.45 -6.61 10.67
N ASP A 295 -2.27 -6.43 10.04
CA ASP A 295 -2.17 -6.40 8.57
C ASP A 295 -1.28 -7.53 8.03
N GLN A 296 0.01 -7.30 7.75
CA GLN A 296 0.85 -8.26 7.04
C GLN A 296 2.13 -8.57 7.82
N LEU A 297 2.50 -9.86 7.90
CA LEU A 297 3.75 -10.34 8.49
C LEU A 297 4.93 -10.21 7.51
N TYR A 298 4.68 -10.44 6.22
CA TYR A 298 5.72 -10.57 5.20
C TYR A 298 5.89 -9.29 4.39
N SER A 299 5.85 -8.12 5.04
CA SER A 299 6.07 -6.84 4.36
C SER A 299 7.07 -5.98 5.13
N TYR A 300 7.77 -5.11 4.42
CA TYR A 300 8.70 -4.13 4.98
C TYR A 300 8.02 -2.76 5.16
N THR A 301 6.96 -2.52 4.40
CA THR A 301 6.29 -1.23 4.26
C THR A 301 4.80 -1.34 4.61
N PRO A 302 4.19 -0.33 5.24
CA PRO A 302 2.73 -0.30 5.40
C PRO A 302 2.02 -0.24 4.05
N SER A 303 1.06 -1.16 3.86
CA SER A 303 0.22 -1.21 2.67
C SER A 303 -0.95 -0.22 2.74
N MET A 304 -1.77 -0.15 1.68
CA MET A 304 -2.96 0.71 1.65
C MET A 304 -3.91 0.50 2.84
N ASN A 305 -4.05 -0.74 3.31
CA ASN A 305 -4.90 -1.05 4.46
C ASN A 305 -4.31 -0.50 5.76
N SER A 306 -3.01 -0.71 5.97
CA SER A 306 -2.27 -0.14 7.10
C SER A 306 -2.34 1.38 7.09
N LEU A 307 -2.06 2.02 5.95
CA LEU A 307 -2.09 3.48 5.82
C LEU A 307 -3.49 4.06 6.06
N ALA A 308 -4.55 3.37 5.61
CA ALA A 308 -5.94 3.79 5.87
C ALA A 308 -6.30 3.73 7.36
N ALA A 309 -5.75 2.76 8.11
CA ALA A 309 -5.85 2.66 9.55
C ALA A 309 -5.06 3.79 10.24
N MET A 310 -3.78 3.91 9.90
CA MET A 310 -2.85 4.89 10.47
C MET A 310 -3.33 6.34 10.26
N ALA A 311 -3.92 6.66 9.09
CA ALA A 311 -4.51 7.97 8.82
C ALA A 311 -5.64 8.36 9.81
N ARG A 312 -6.19 7.40 10.54
CA ARG A 312 -7.24 7.57 11.55
C ARG A 312 -6.73 7.42 12.99
N GLY A 313 -5.43 7.18 13.15
CA GLY A 313 -4.83 6.93 14.46
C GLY A 313 -5.03 5.51 14.97
N THR A 314 -5.42 4.56 14.12
CA THR A 314 -5.40 3.13 14.46
C THR A 314 -3.96 2.64 14.32
N VAL A 315 -3.41 2.04 15.39
CA VAL A 315 -2.06 1.49 15.37
C VAL A 315 -2.05 0.17 14.59
N VAL A 316 -0.97 -0.11 13.86
CA VAL A 316 -0.86 -1.31 13.03
C VAL A 316 0.12 -2.30 13.65
N ILE A 317 -0.26 -3.60 13.70
CA ILE A 317 0.66 -4.71 13.90
C ILE A 317 0.97 -5.29 12.51
N GLY A 318 2.22 -5.24 12.09
CA GLY A 318 2.64 -5.72 10.77
C GLY A 318 4.09 -5.41 10.47
N GLY A 319 4.46 -5.44 9.20
CA GLY A 319 5.80 -5.05 8.76
C GLY A 319 6.00 -3.54 8.77
N GLY A 320 7.07 -3.12 9.41
CA GLY A 320 7.56 -1.74 9.48
C GLY A 320 9.06 -1.80 9.77
N GLU A 321 9.82 -2.35 8.80
CA GLU A 321 11.24 -2.66 8.98
C GLU A 321 12.10 -1.40 9.03
N GLU A 322 13.20 -1.46 9.79
CA GLU A 322 14.11 -0.34 9.96
C GLU A 322 14.72 0.10 8.62
N GLU A 323 14.99 -0.84 7.72
CA GLU A 323 15.52 -0.58 6.38
C GLU A 323 14.60 0.33 5.55
N TYR A 324 13.28 0.22 5.77
CA TYR A 324 12.33 1.13 5.12
C TYR A 324 12.43 2.54 5.67
N TYR A 325 12.50 2.71 7.00
CA TYR A 325 12.64 4.03 7.62
C TYR A 325 13.95 4.70 7.22
N GLU A 326 15.06 3.96 7.23
CA GLU A 326 16.36 4.42 6.73
C GLU A 326 16.27 4.87 5.26
N PHE A 327 15.60 4.08 4.42
CA PHE A 327 15.42 4.39 3.00
C PHE A 327 14.69 5.70 2.76
N ILE A 328 13.65 6.00 3.53
CA ILE A 328 12.88 7.25 3.40
C ILE A 328 13.47 8.41 4.24
N GLY A 329 14.53 8.17 5.00
CA GLY A 329 15.16 9.15 5.88
C GLY A 329 14.30 9.53 7.08
N GLU A 330 13.57 8.56 7.67
CA GLU A 330 12.76 8.77 8.87
C GLU A 330 13.46 8.24 10.12
N ASP A 331 13.96 9.17 10.94
CA ASP A 331 14.77 8.83 12.12
C ASP A 331 13.95 8.78 13.43
N THR A 332 12.73 9.31 13.45
CA THR A 332 11.98 9.57 14.69
C THR A 332 10.68 8.78 14.82
N LEU A 333 9.88 8.71 13.75
CA LEU A 333 8.57 8.09 13.80
C LEU A 333 8.66 6.56 13.63
N ARG A 334 8.11 5.81 14.60
CA ARG A 334 8.00 4.34 14.54
C ARG A 334 6.56 3.93 14.87
N PRO A 335 5.60 4.24 13.98
CA PRO A 335 4.17 4.11 14.25
C PRO A 335 3.64 2.67 14.21
N ILE A 336 4.45 1.69 13.78
CA ILE A 336 4.03 0.32 13.57
C ILE A 336 4.60 -0.58 14.68
N ILE A 337 3.75 -1.43 15.25
CA ILE A 337 4.19 -2.55 16.07
C ILE A 337 4.80 -3.58 15.11
N ASN A 338 6.11 -3.48 14.91
CA ASN A 338 6.81 -4.29 13.94
C ASN A 338 6.91 -5.74 14.43
N VAL A 339 6.33 -6.67 13.67
CA VAL A 339 6.44 -8.11 13.85
C VAL A 339 7.14 -8.72 12.65
N ARG A 340 8.08 -9.61 12.92
CA ARG A 340 8.99 -10.14 11.91
C ARG A 340 8.85 -11.65 11.78
N PRO A 341 8.89 -12.19 10.55
CA PRO A 341 8.83 -13.64 10.37
C PRO A 341 10.14 -14.36 10.76
N ASP A 342 11.27 -13.65 10.76
CA ASP A 342 12.63 -14.18 10.94
C ASP A 342 13.12 -14.14 12.41
N VAL A 343 12.25 -13.74 13.35
CA VAL A 343 12.53 -13.79 14.79
C VAL A 343 11.65 -14.84 15.50
N PRO A 344 12.03 -15.31 16.70
CA PRO A 344 11.20 -16.21 17.47
C PRO A 344 9.81 -15.64 17.77
N ASP A 345 8.79 -16.50 17.80
CA ASP A 345 7.40 -16.11 18.09
C ASP A 345 7.29 -15.33 19.41
N GLU A 346 8.03 -15.74 20.45
CA GLU A 346 8.05 -15.09 21.76
C GLU A 346 8.55 -13.64 21.71
N GLU A 347 9.48 -13.32 20.81
CA GLU A 347 9.97 -11.96 20.62
C GLU A 347 8.90 -11.06 19.99
N ASN A 348 8.14 -11.59 19.01
CA ASN A 348 6.99 -10.91 18.43
C ASN A 348 5.90 -10.66 19.47
N ILE A 349 5.58 -11.69 20.30
CA ILE A 349 4.61 -11.59 21.39
C ILE A 349 5.04 -10.50 22.38
N ALA A 350 6.29 -10.53 22.83
CA ALA A 350 6.84 -9.54 23.77
C ALA A 350 6.83 -8.11 23.17
N THR A 351 7.05 -7.98 21.87
CA THR A 351 6.96 -6.69 21.18
C THR A 351 5.54 -6.14 21.18
N ILE A 352 4.54 -7.00 20.90
CA ILE A 352 3.12 -6.62 20.97
C ILE A 352 2.73 -6.25 22.41
N GLU A 353 3.07 -7.08 23.41
CA GLU A 353 2.79 -6.81 24.82
C GLU A 353 3.35 -5.46 25.28
N ARG A 354 4.59 -5.17 24.94
CA ARG A 354 5.26 -3.92 25.27
C ARG A 354 4.55 -2.72 24.66
N ALA A 355 4.16 -2.81 23.38
CA ALA A 355 3.46 -1.73 22.69
C ALA A 355 2.06 -1.47 23.26
N LEU A 356 1.33 -2.52 23.61
CA LEU A 356 -0.05 -2.41 24.12
C LEU A 356 -0.13 -2.00 25.59
N PHE A 357 0.85 -2.37 26.44
CA PHE A 357 0.72 -2.28 27.90
C PHE A 357 1.78 -1.43 28.57
N THR A 358 2.77 -0.87 27.86
CA THR A 358 3.63 0.17 28.41
C THR A 358 2.90 1.50 28.37
N ASP A 359 2.82 2.16 29.54
CA ASP A 359 2.11 3.43 29.70
C ASP A 359 2.49 4.47 28.63
N GLY A 360 1.46 5.03 27.98
CA GLY A 360 1.60 6.07 26.97
C GLY A 360 2.12 5.60 25.59
N THR A 361 2.54 4.34 25.47
CA THR A 361 3.12 3.85 24.20
C THR A 361 2.10 3.79 23.08
N LEU A 362 0.92 3.23 23.34
CA LEU A 362 -0.13 3.10 22.32
C LEU A 362 -0.62 4.48 21.85
N GLU A 363 -0.81 5.43 22.76
CA GLU A 363 -1.22 6.81 22.48
C GLU A 363 -0.17 7.54 21.65
N ARG A 364 1.11 7.38 21.99
CA ARG A 364 2.22 7.91 21.21
C ARG A 364 2.21 7.33 19.78
N MET A 365 2.08 6.02 19.63
CA MET A 365 2.05 5.37 18.32
C MET A 365 0.83 5.78 17.49
N ARG A 366 -0.32 6.11 18.11
CA ARG A 366 -1.48 6.70 17.42
C ARG A 366 -1.14 8.06 16.81
N CYS A 367 -0.49 8.94 17.58
CA CYS A 367 -0.05 10.24 17.09
C CYS A 367 0.99 10.08 15.97
N GLU A 368 1.98 9.22 16.18
CA GLU A 368 3.01 8.93 15.17
C GLU A 368 2.40 8.37 13.89
N SER A 369 1.37 7.52 13.97
CA SER A 369 0.65 6.98 12.81
C SER A 369 0.06 8.09 11.94
N ILE A 370 -0.66 9.03 12.55
CA ILE A 370 -1.25 10.18 11.85
C ILE A 370 -0.13 11.05 11.24
N GLN A 371 0.88 11.40 12.03
CA GLN A 371 2.00 12.23 11.57
C GLN A 371 2.75 11.59 10.41
N PHE A 372 3.01 10.29 10.49
CA PHE A 372 3.70 9.53 9.46
C PHE A 372 2.92 9.56 8.13
N VAL A 373 1.63 9.28 8.16
CA VAL A 373 0.80 9.29 6.95
C VAL A 373 0.72 10.70 6.36
N HIS A 374 0.54 11.73 7.17
CA HIS A 374 0.55 13.12 6.70
C HIS A 374 1.90 13.52 6.09
N LYS A 375 3.00 13.13 6.69
CA LYS A 375 4.36 13.49 6.24
C LYS A 375 4.72 12.84 4.91
N TYR A 376 4.40 11.56 4.73
CA TYR A 376 4.91 10.76 3.61
C TYR A 376 3.84 10.38 2.58
N HIS A 377 2.58 10.28 2.99
CA HIS A 377 1.52 9.68 2.19
C HIS A 377 0.35 10.63 1.87
N ASP A 378 0.34 11.87 2.37
CA ASP A 378 -0.70 12.83 1.98
C ASP A 378 -0.77 12.93 0.45
N TYR A 379 -1.95 12.71 -0.10
CA TYR A 379 -2.15 12.64 -1.55
C TYR A 379 -1.74 13.93 -2.27
N ARG A 380 -1.79 15.09 -1.60
CA ARG A 380 -1.35 16.38 -2.17
C ARG A 380 0.16 16.39 -2.35
N HIS A 381 0.88 15.93 -1.32
CA HIS A 381 2.33 15.82 -1.35
C HIS A 381 2.80 14.76 -2.36
N VAL A 382 2.15 13.61 -2.38
CA VAL A 382 2.44 12.55 -3.37
C VAL A 382 2.15 13.03 -4.80
N ALA A 383 1.03 13.74 -5.02
CA ALA A 383 0.71 14.32 -6.32
C ALA A 383 1.75 15.37 -6.78
N GLU A 384 2.35 16.11 -5.84
CA GLU A 384 3.46 17.02 -6.14
C GLU A 384 4.70 16.25 -6.64
N GLN A 385 5.07 15.15 -5.98
CA GLN A 385 6.20 14.30 -6.41
C GLN A 385 5.96 13.74 -7.84
N TYR A 386 4.75 13.26 -8.11
CA TYR A 386 4.38 12.82 -9.47
C TYR A 386 4.43 13.97 -10.48
N GLU A 387 3.95 15.15 -10.14
CA GLU A 387 4.04 16.32 -11.02
C GLU A 387 5.50 16.68 -11.35
N GLN A 388 6.38 16.67 -10.35
CA GLN A 388 7.81 16.95 -10.54
C GLN A 388 8.45 15.91 -11.46
N LEU A 389 8.15 14.62 -11.26
CA LEU A 389 8.60 13.54 -12.15
C LEU A 389 8.11 13.80 -13.59
N TYR A 390 6.80 14.03 -13.78
CA TYR A 390 6.22 14.25 -15.11
C TYR A 390 6.86 15.44 -15.82
N ARG A 391 7.04 16.57 -15.12
CA ARG A 391 7.72 17.75 -15.66
C ARG A 391 9.17 17.45 -16.07
N SER A 392 9.90 16.69 -15.26
CA SER A 392 11.28 16.30 -15.57
C SER A 392 11.40 15.43 -16.82
N LEU A 393 10.45 14.52 -17.02
CA LEU A 393 10.39 13.65 -18.20
C LEU A 393 10.04 14.45 -19.46
N LEU A 394 9.07 15.37 -19.36
CA LEU A 394 8.64 16.22 -20.47
C LEU A 394 9.70 17.24 -20.90
N ALA A 395 10.62 17.61 -20.02
CA ALA A 395 11.73 18.51 -20.33
C ALA A 395 12.91 17.82 -21.06
N LYS A 396 12.97 16.49 -20.99
CA LYS A 396 14.03 15.66 -21.63
C LYS A 396 13.65 15.21 -23.04
N GLY A 397 12.37 15.22 -23.40
CA GLY A 397 11.82 14.82 -24.71
C GLY A 397 11.29 16.01 -25.48
#